data_72074ffb39d298d7a09e50269ccd091d
#
_entry.id   72074ffb39d298d7a09e50269ccd091d
#
_cell.length_a   1.000
_cell.length_b   1.000
_cell.length_c   1.000
_cell.angle_alpha   90.00
_cell.angle_beta   90.00
_cell.angle_gamma   90.00
#
_symmetry.space_group_name_H-M   'P 1'
#
loop_
_entity.id
_entity.type
_entity.pdbx_description
1 polymer ?
#
loop_
_entity_poly.entity_id
_entity_poly.type
_entity_poly.pdbx_seq_one_letter_code
_entity_poly.pdbx_strand_id
1 'polypeptide(L)'
;YQDPLEPTDNTEYVSQLAQFSELEQMQNLNSTTSNTSAFTLVGKEVYIEDQSEAGDVTKVQGTVEYVSIQNGKAYVSVDGTLYKYDSIVKVLDDNYVISNNIPSVQKQALAYRHHDPQDVTVEGISLGSHGYEATSFAVALVSSSGDTKAVDSKYLSYKDGRLTISKDAFSQKDAGIYTVAFVFDDANKTIISDKVT
;
A
#
# COMPACT_ATOMS: atom_id res chain seq x y z
N TYR A 1 -52.63 -60.49 4.67
CA TYR A 1 -51.22 -60.56 4.30
C TYR A 1 -50.78 -59.16 3.81
N GLN A 2 -50.28 -58.33 4.68
CA GLN A 2 -49.57 -57.13 4.32
C GLN A 2 -48.11 -57.49 4.37
N ASP A 3 -47.45 -57.34 3.24
CA ASP A 3 -46.03 -57.54 3.07
C ASP A 3 -45.29 -56.40 3.81
N PRO A 4 -44.42 -56.68 4.78
CA PRO A 4 -43.68 -55.62 5.51
C PRO A 4 -42.36 -55.30 4.79
N LEU A 5 -42.47 -55.05 3.50
CA LEU A 5 -41.29 -54.67 2.70
C LEU A 5 -41.49 -53.24 2.23
N GLU A 6 -40.74 -52.44 2.82
CA GLU A 6 -39.83 -51.39 2.58
C GLU A 6 -40.01 -50.10 3.43
N PRO A 7 -39.66 -50.13 4.72
CA PRO A 7 -39.45 -48.88 5.44
C PRO A 7 -38.05 -48.27 5.15
N THR A 8 -37.16 -49.02 4.51
CA THR A 8 -35.77 -48.59 4.30
C THR A 8 -35.60 -47.44 3.30
N ASP A 9 -36.34 -47.47 2.19
CA ASP A 9 -36.28 -46.43 1.15
C ASP A 9 -36.70 -45.04 1.66
N ASN A 10 -37.74 -45.00 2.50
CA ASN A 10 -38.26 -43.73 3.02
C ASN A 10 -37.31 -43.10 4.06
N THR A 11 -36.60 -43.92 4.85
CA THR A 11 -35.64 -43.44 5.86
C THR A 11 -34.37 -42.94 5.19
N GLU A 12 -33.93 -43.61 4.12
CA GLU A 12 -32.75 -43.18 3.36
C GLU A 12 -33.04 -41.89 2.58
N TYR A 13 -34.23 -41.77 1.98
CA TYR A 13 -34.67 -40.52 1.32
C TYR A 13 -34.77 -39.34 2.28
N VAL A 14 -35.38 -39.54 3.47
CA VAL A 14 -35.44 -38.49 4.52
C VAL A 14 -34.06 -38.12 5.02
N SER A 15 -33.12 -39.07 5.15
CA SER A 15 -31.75 -38.82 5.53
C SER A 15 -31.02 -37.99 4.47
N GLN A 16 -31.21 -38.29 3.19
CA GLN A 16 -30.64 -37.51 2.09
C GLN A 16 -31.22 -36.10 2.05
N LEU A 17 -32.53 -35.92 2.23
CA LEU A 17 -33.15 -34.60 2.33
C LEU A 17 -32.59 -33.76 3.52
N ALA A 18 -32.37 -34.41 4.67
CA ALA A 18 -31.77 -33.75 5.82
C ALA A 18 -30.34 -33.31 5.51
N GLN A 19 -29.53 -34.14 4.85
CA GLN A 19 -28.16 -33.76 4.42
C GLN A 19 -28.19 -32.63 3.41
N PHE A 20 -29.12 -32.61 2.45
CA PHE A 20 -29.25 -31.47 1.53
C PHE A 20 -29.64 -30.19 2.26
N SER A 21 -30.53 -30.25 3.23
CA SER A 21 -30.93 -29.10 4.03
C SER A 21 -29.78 -28.57 4.89
N GLU A 22 -28.95 -29.45 5.45
CA GLU A 22 -27.74 -29.06 6.17
C GLU A 22 -26.72 -28.38 5.27
N LEU A 23 -26.50 -28.89 4.05
CA LEU A 23 -25.61 -28.28 3.06
C LEU A 23 -26.11 -26.89 2.62
N GLU A 24 -27.44 -26.75 2.38
CA GLU A 24 -28.05 -25.45 2.09
C GLU A 24 -27.86 -24.44 3.24
N GLN A 25 -28.09 -24.87 4.48
CA GLN A 25 -27.87 -24.04 5.66
C GLN A 25 -26.41 -23.62 5.80
N MET A 26 -25.44 -24.52 5.57
CA MET A 26 -24.03 -24.23 5.58
C MET A 26 -23.65 -23.21 4.49
N GLN A 27 -24.18 -23.35 3.27
CA GLN A 27 -23.96 -22.39 2.18
C GLN A 27 -24.54 -21.01 2.52
N ASN A 28 -25.73 -20.95 3.10
CA ASN A 28 -26.37 -19.72 3.51
C ASN A 28 -25.59 -19.03 4.65
N LEU A 29 -25.09 -19.78 5.62
CA LEU A 29 -24.23 -19.25 6.69
C LEU A 29 -22.92 -18.71 6.14
N ASN A 30 -22.28 -19.44 5.23
CA ASN A 30 -21.05 -19.01 4.60
C ASN A 30 -21.24 -17.71 3.80
N SER A 31 -22.31 -17.64 2.99
CA SER A 31 -22.66 -16.43 2.23
C SER A 31 -22.95 -15.25 3.15
N THR A 32 -23.69 -15.47 4.25
CA THR A 32 -23.99 -14.41 5.23
C THR A 32 -22.72 -13.89 5.91
N THR A 33 -21.82 -14.80 6.27
CA THR A 33 -20.53 -14.44 6.90
C THR A 33 -19.66 -13.64 5.94
N SER A 34 -19.53 -14.10 4.68
CA SER A 34 -18.77 -13.38 3.64
C SER A 34 -19.37 -12.01 3.37
N ASN A 35 -20.70 -11.90 3.26
CA ASN A 35 -21.38 -10.64 3.03
C ASN A 35 -21.14 -9.66 4.18
N THR A 36 -21.22 -10.11 5.43
CA THR A 36 -20.97 -9.27 6.61
C THR A 36 -19.49 -8.82 6.65
N SER A 37 -18.56 -9.72 6.37
CA SER A 37 -17.14 -9.43 6.35
C SER A 37 -16.79 -8.43 5.24
N ALA A 38 -17.43 -8.50 4.08
CA ALA A 38 -17.20 -7.59 2.98
C ALA A 38 -17.46 -6.12 3.37
N PHE A 39 -18.51 -5.85 4.16
CA PHE A 39 -18.82 -4.48 4.61
C PHE A 39 -17.71 -3.86 5.48
N THR A 40 -16.91 -4.67 6.16
CA THR A 40 -15.78 -4.19 6.97
C THR A 40 -14.61 -3.68 6.13
N LEU A 41 -14.63 -3.97 4.82
CA LEU A 41 -13.56 -3.58 3.89
C LEU A 41 -13.76 -2.18 3.31
N VAL A 42 -14.93 -1.55 3.46
CA VAL A 42 -15.16 -0.20 2.95
C VAL A 42 -14.14 0.77 3.56
N GLY A 43 -13.43 1.49 2.69
CA GLY A 43 -12.34 2.39 3.05
C GLY A 43 -10.98 1.70 3.25
N LYS A 44 -10.89 0.36 3.18
CA LYS A 44 -9.63 -0.37 3.25
C LYS A 44 -9.03 -0.56 1.87
N GLU A 45 -7.71 -0.53 1.80
CA GLU A 45 -6.98 -0.87 0.59
C GLU A 45 -6.86 -2.38 0.47
N VAL A 46 -7.21 -2.90 -0.70
CA VAL A 46 -7.23 -4.34 -0.99
C VAL A 46 -6.39 -4.67 -2.21
N TYR A 47 -5.89 -5.89 -2.23
CA TYR A 47 -5.26 -6.48 -3.40
C TYR A 47 -6.16 -7.59 -3.93
N ILE A 48 -6.55 -7.48 -5.19
CA ILE A 48 -7.52 -8.36 -5.86
C ILE A 48 -6.79 -9.11 -6.97
N GLU A 49 -7.01 -10.41 -7.07
CA GLU A 49 -6.65 -11.23 -8.22
C GLU A 49 -7.95 -11.77 -8.82
N ASP A 50 -8.44 -11.10 -9.86
CA ASP A 50 -9.65 -11.52 -10.54
C ASP A 50 -9.29 -12.34 -11.78
N GLN A 51 -9.88 -13.54 -11.86
CA GLN A 51 -9.67 -14.46 -12.98
C GLN A 51 -10.86 -14.39 -13.92
N SER A 52 -10.60 -14.04 -15.18
CA SER A 52 -11.61 -14.07 -16.23
C SER A 52 -12.00 -15.50 -16.57
N GLU A 53 -13.15 -15.69 -17.23
CA GLU A 53 -13.58 -17.00 -17.74
C GLU A 53 -12.59 -17.58 -18.78
N ALA A 54 -11.80 -16.72 -19.44
CA ALA A 54 -10.74 -17.12 -20.35
C ALA A 54 -9.44 -17.55 -19.67
N GLY A 55 -9.37 -17.43 -18.32
CA GLY A 55 -8.20 -17.80 -17.51
C GLY A 55 -7.19 -16.68 -17.29
N ASP A 56 -7.40 -15.48 -17.84
CA ASP A 56 -6.53 -14.33 -17.62
C ASP A 56 -6.70 -13.81 -16.19
N VAL A 57 -5.58 -13.57 -15.51
CA VAL A 57 -5.56 -13.02 -14.15
C VAL A 57 -5.29 -11.52 -14.21
N THR A 58 -6.26 -10.74 -13.77
CA THR A 58 -6.12 -9.30 -13.58
C THR A 58 -5.79 -9.03 -12.12
N LYS A 59 -4.73 -8.25 -11.87
CA LYS A 59 -4.29 -7.83 -10.53
C LYS A 59 -4.64 -6.37 -10.34
N VAL A 60 -5.40 -6.08 -9.29
CA VAL A 60 -5.86 -4.73 -8.97
C VAL A 60 -5.52 -4.44 -7.51
N GLN A 61 -4.98 -3.25 -7.25
CA GLN A 61 -4.80 -2.71 -5.91
C GLN A 61 -5.54 -1.38 -5.84
N GLY A 62 -6.33 -1.18 -4.79
CA GLY A 62 -7.06 0.07 -4.59
C GLY A 62 -7.95 0.02 -3.36
N THR A 63 -8.55 1.16 -3.05
CA THR A 63 -9.44 1.32 -1.90
C THR A 63 -10.85 0.84 -2.24
N VAL A 64 -11.47 0.08 -1.33
CA VAL A 64 -12.87 -0.33 -1.46
C VAL A 64 -13.78 0.88 -1.25
N GLU A 65 -14.49 1.29 -2.30
CA GLU A 65 -15.40 2.44 -2.28
C GLU A 65 -16.73 2.10 -1.62
N TYR A 66 -17.30 0.96 -1.98
CA TYR A 66 -18.54 0.40 -1.42
C TYR A 66 -18.63 -1.10 -1.64
N VAL A 67 -19.59 -1.73 -0.97
CA VAL A 67 -19.94 -3.15 -1.13
C VAL A 67 -21.35 -3.27 -1.71
N SER A 68 -21.52 -4.17 -2.65
CA SER A 68 -22.80 -4.52 -3.27
C SER A 68 -23.09 -6.00 -3.09
N ILE A 69 -24.30 -6.34 -2.67
CA ILE A 69 -24.75 -7.73 -2.60
C ILE A 69 -25.61 -8.03 -3.85
N GLN A 70 -25.16 -8.96 -4.67
CA GLN A 70 -25.86 -9.39 -5.88
C GLN A 70 -26.07 -10.89 -5.84
N ASN A 71 -27.31 -11.33 -5.97
CA ASN A 71 -27.67 -12.77 -5.91
C ASN A 71 -27.11 -13.49 -4.67
N GLY A 72 -27.12 -12.82 -3.50
CA GLY A 72 -26.61 -13.36 -2.24
C GLY A 72 -25.09 -13.39 -2.09
N LYS A 73 -24.34 -12.86 -3.05
CA LYS A 73 -22.87 -12.77 -3.03
C LYS A 73 -22.40 -11.34 -2.91
N ALA A 74 -21.34 -11.11 -2.12
CA ALA A 74 -20.72 -9.81 -1.97
C ALA A 74 -19.77 -9.50 -3.12
N TYR A 75 -19.82 -8.24 -3.55
CA TYR A 75 -18.90 -7.60 -4.49
C TYR A 75 -18.37 -6.34 -3.85
N VAL A 76 -17.12 -6.02 -4.10
CA VAL A 76 -16.46 -4.78 -3.69
C VAL A 76 -16.20 -3.89 -4.91
N SER A 77 -16.45 -2.59 -4.78
CA SER A 77 -16.08 -1.62 -5.81
C SER A 77 -14.68 -1.08 -5.55
N VAL A 78 -13.82 -1.15 -6.57
CA VAL A 78 -12.50 -0.53 -6.58
C VAL A 78 -12.34 0.19 -7.91
N ASP A 79 -12.04 1.48 -7.87
CA ASP A 79 -11.95 2.37 -9.04
C ASP A 79 -13.19 2.29 -9.95
N GLY A 80 -14.37 2.24 -9.35
CA GLY A 80 -15.66 2.14 -10.05
C GLY A 80 -15.96 0.76 -10.67
N THR A 81 -15.09 -0.22 -10.50
CA THR A 81 -15.27 -1.59 -11.02
C THR A 81 -15.63 -2.56 -9.89
N LEU A 82 -16.60 -3.43 -10.14
CA LEU A 82 -17.04 -4.45 -9.17
C LEU A 82 -16.23 -5.73 -9.31
N TYR A 83 -15.64 -6.17 -8.21
CA TYR A 83 -14.93 -7.44 -8.08
C TYR A 83 -15.62 -8.34 -7.06
N LYS A 84 -15.52 -9.66 -7.24
CA LYS A 84 -16.04 -10.61 -6.25
C LYS A 84 -15.27 -10.47 -4.94
N TYR A 85 -15.95 -10.54 -3.80
CA TYR A 85 -15.30 -10.58 -2.49
C TYR A 85 -14.26 -11.71 -2.41
N ASP A 86 -14.56 -12.88 -2.99
CA ASP A 86 -13.68 -14.04 -2.99
C ASP A 86 -12.39 -13.85 -3.84
N SER A 87 -12.33 -12.83 -4.69
CA SER A 87 -11.13 -12.47 -5.46
C SER A 87 -10.14 -11.63 -4.66
N ILE A 88 -10.48 -11.21 -3.44
CA ILE A 88 -9.59 -10.44 -2.57
C ILE A 88 -8.55 -11.39 -1.96
N VAL A 89 -7.28 -11.14 -2.26
CA VAL A 89 -6.16 -11.94 -1.75
C VAL A 89 -5.43 -11.30 -0.58
N LYS A 90 -5.55 -9.96 -0.43
CA LYS A 90 -4.98 -9.22 0.71
C LYS A 90 -5.85 -8.03 1.07
N VAL A 91 -5.90 -7.74 2.36
CA VAL A 91 -6.40 -6.47 2.91
C VAL A 91 -5.22 -5.79 3.56
N LEU A 92 -4.94 -4.54 3.18
CA LEU A 92 -3.79 -3.81 3.65
C LEU A 92 -4.16 -2.94 4.85
N ASP A 93 -3.28 -2.88 5.83
CA ASP A 93 -3.38 -1.95 6.94
C ASP A 93 -3.02 -0.53 6.47
N ASP A 94 -3.73 0.48 6.96
CA ASP A 94 -3.55 1.87 6.54
C ASP A 94 -2.12 2.36 6.83
N ASN A 95 -1.52 1.96 7.96
CA ASN A 95 -0.14 2.33 8.28
C ASN A 95 0.86 1.62 7.35
N TYR A 96 0.57 0.38 6.95
CA TYR A 96 1.38 -0.33 5.97
C TYR A 96 1.33 0.38 4.61
N VAL A 97 0.14 0.81 4.17
CA VAL A 97 -0.03 1.56 2.92
C VAL A 97 0.73 2.88 2.99
N ILE A 98 0.54 3.66 4.04
CA ILE A 98 1.24 4.94 4.25
C ILE A 98 2.75 4.72 4.20
N SER A 99 3.29 3.84 5.04
CA SER A 99 4.74 3.64 5.20
C SER A 99 5.45 3.18 3.93
N ASN A 100 4.74 2.52 3.01
CA ASN A 100 5.28 2.06 1.74
C ASN A 100 5.09 3.04 0.58
N ASN A 101 4.24 4.04 0.73
CA ASN A 101 3.90 4.97 -0.35
C ASN A 101 4.32 6.41 -0.10
N ILE A 102 4.70 6.79 1.13
CA ILE A 102 5.26 8.12 1.42
C ILE A 102 6.62 8.30 0.77
N PRO A 103 7.09 9.55 0.60
CA PRO A 103 8.44 9.84 0.14
C PRO A 103 9.51 9.11 0.93
N SER A 104 10.57 8.69 0.27
CA SER A 104 11.68 7.96 0.89
C SER A 104 13.03 8.35 0.29
N VAL A 105 14.10 8.14 1.07
CA VAL A 105 15.49 8.40 0.65
C VAL A 105 16.33 7.19 1.04
N GLN A 106 17.14 6.69 0.12
CA GLN A 106 18.07 5.61 0.38
C GLN A 106 19.17 6.02 1.36
N LYS A 107 19.52 5.12 2.30
CA LYS A 107 20.61 5.36 3.25
C LYS A 107 21.95 5.36 2.53
N GLN A 108 22.70 6.46 2.68
CA GLN A 108 24.01 6.61 2.07
C GLN A 108 24.89 7.58 2.86
N ALA A 109 26.22 7.45 2.70
CA ALA A 109 27.21 8.38 3.22
C ALA A 109 27.93 9.03 2.02
N LEU A 110 28.08 10.34 2.08
CA LEU A 110 28.65 11.16 1.03
C LEU A 110 29.89 11.90 1.56
N ALA A 111 30.73 12.37 0.68
CA ALA A 111 31.91 13.14 1.06
C ALA A 111 32.05 14.39 0.20
N TYR A 112 32.21 15.51 0.86
CA TYR A 112 32.60 16.76 0.20
C TYR A 112 34.02 17.18 0.67
N ARG A 113 34.86 17.67 -0.27
CA ARG A 113 36.24 18.05 0.00
C ARG A 113 36.47 19.52 -0.41
N HIS A 114 36.79 20.37 0.54
CA HIS A 114 37.05 21.80 0.26
C HIS A 114 38.24 22.04 -0.65
N HIS A 115 39.26 21.17 -0.65
CA HIS A 115 40.44 21.27 -1.49
C HIS A 115 40.22 20.78 -2.94
N ASP A 116 39.16 20.01 -3.16
CA ASP A 116 38.76 19.52 -4.46
C ASP A 116 37.19 19.52 -4.52
N PRO A 117 36.59 20.72 -4.66
CA PRO A 117 35.16 20.88 -4.55
C PRO A 117 34.44 20.30 -5.74
N GLN A 118 33.64 19.26 -5.51
CA GLN A 118 32.78 18.63 -6.48
C GLN A 118 31.30 18.72 -6.02
N ASP A 119 30.38 18.65 -6.96
CA ASP A 119 28.97 18.54 -6.65
C ASP A 119 28.70 17.21 -5.90
N VAL A 120 27.78 17.23 -4.96
CA VAL A 120 27.42 16.05 -4.17
C VAL A 120 26.08 15.51 -4.68
N THR A 121 26.02 14.21 -4.91
CA THR A 121 24.81 13.58 -5.44
C THR A 121 24.21 12.62 -4.43
N VAL A 122 22.91 12.79 -4.15
CA VAL A 122 22.08 11.88 -3.36
C VAL A 122 21.23 11.05 -4.32
N GLU A 123 21.35 9.75 -4.22
CA GLU A 123 20.65 8.78 -5.05
C GLU A 123 19.43 8.19 -4.32
N GLY A 124 18.51 7.58 -5.08
CA GLY A 124 17.43 6.78 -4.51
C GLY A 124 16.42 7.60 -3.72
N ILE A 125 16.06 8.79 -4.22
CA ILE A 125 14.97 9.60 -3.68
C ILE A 125 13.68 9.22 -4.40
N SER A 126 12.69 8.74 -3.66
CA SER A 126 11.32 8.55 -4.13
C SER A 126 10.44 9.69 -3.60
N LEU A 127 9.61 10.24 -4.48
CA LEU A 127 8.62 11.25 -4.08
C LEU A 127 7.35 10.64 -3.50
N GLY A 128 7.24 9.31 -3.45
CA GLY A 128 6.04 8.61 -3.01
C GLY A 128 5.19 8.09 -4.16
N SER A 129 4.02 7.51 -3.84
CA SER A 129 3.07 6.92 -4.79
C SER A 129 1.66 6.81 -4.20
N HIS A 130 0.66 6.43 -5.03
CA HIS A 130 -0.71 6.08 -4.61
C HIS A 130 -1.39 7.15 -3.73
N GLY A 131 -1.29 8.43 -4.12
CA GLY A 131 -1.93 9.54 -3.40
C GLY A 131 -1.13 10.09 -2.22
N TYR A 132 0.07 9.56 -1.98
CA TYR A 132 1.01 10.04 -0.95
C TYR A 132 2.22 10.77 -1.54
N GLU A 133 2.14 11.16 -2.82
CA GLU A 133 3.23 11.79 -3.53
C GLU A 133 3.50 13.21 -3.03
N ALA A 134 4.79 13.54 -2.92
CA ALA A 134 5.25 14.90 -2.87
C ALA A 134 5.45 15.45 -4.29
N THR A 135 5.21 16.73 -4.48
CA THR A 135 5.53 17.46 -5.73
C THR A 135 6.88 18.14 -5.64
N SER A 136 7.32 18.44 -4.42
CA SER A 136 8.60 19.09 -4.14
C SER A 136 9.12 18.74 -2.74
N PHE A 137 10.37 19.09 -2.48
CA PHE A 137 10.97 18.98 -1.16
C PHE A 137 12.03 20.06 -0.94
N ALA A 138 12.20 20.44 0.32
CA ALA A 138 13.27 21.29 0.78
C ALA A 138 14.42 20.44 1.36
N VAL A 139 15.63 20.96 1.31
CA VAL A 139 16.84 20.31 1.84
C VAL A 139 17.48 21.21 2.88
N ALA A 140 17.93 20.62 3.99
CA ALA A 140 18.72 21.29 5.00
C ALA A 140 19.93 20.45 5.42
N LEU A 141 21.00 21.10 5.82
CA LEU A 141 22.16 20.48 6.45
C LEU A 141 22.04 20.65 7.96
N VAL A 142 22.13 19.54 8.68
CA VAL A 142 22.10 19.51 10.15
C VAL A 142 23.48 19.11 10.65
N SER A 143 24.13 19.99 11.42
CA SER A 143 25.44 19.70 12.00
C SER A 143 25.34 18.71 13.16
N SER A 144 26.49 18.19 13.59
CA SER A 144 26.55 17.33 14.79
C SER A 144 26.15 18.04 16.09
N SER A 145 26.20 19.39 16.12
CA SER A 145 25.64 20.19 17.23
C SER A 145 24.14 20.39 17.18
N GLY A 146 23.46 19.96 16.09
CA GLY A 146 22.03 20.14 15.89
C GLY A 146 21.65 21.42 15.13
N ASP A 147 22.64 22.24 14.75
CA ASP A 147 22.38 23.45 13.98
C ASP A 147 21.86 23.07 12.58
N THR A 148 20.71 23.62 12.24
CA THR A 148 20.05 23.34 10.96
C THR A 148 20.12 24.53 10.04
N LYS A 149 20.60 24.34 8.82
CA LYS A 149 20.67 25.38 7.80
C LYS A 149 20.08 24.90 6.47
N ALA A 150 19.04 25.56 6.02
CA ALA A 150 18.42 25.26 4.72
C ALA A 150 19.43 25.47 3.58
N VAL A 151 19.37 24.61 2.59
CA VAL A 151 20.10 24.77 1.32
C VAL A 151 19.22 25.55 0.35
N ASP A 152 19.74 26.63 -0.19
CA ASP A 152 19.04 27.46 -1.17
C ASP A 152 18.74 26.61 -2.44
N SER A 153 17.51 26.70 -2.95
CA SER A 153 17.05 25.94 -4.11
C SER A 153 17.91 26.14 -5.38
N LYS A 154 18.57 27.29 -5.52
CA LYS A 154 19.52 27.57 -6.63
C LYS A 154 20.69 26.58 -6.67
N TYR A 155 21.04 25.96 -5.54
CA TYR A 155 22.09 24.95 -5.43
C TYR A 155 21.59 23.51 -5.57
N LEU A 156 20.29 23.30 -5.80
CA LEU A 156 19.65 22.00 -5.85
C LEU A 156 19.17 21.72 -7.27
N SER A 157 19.48 20.54 -7.78
CA SER A 157 18.93 20.03 -9.04
C SER A 157 18.43 18.60 -8.82
N TYR A 158 17.11 18.39 -8.96
CA TYR A 158 16.51 17.07 -8.81
C TYR A 158 16.01 16.55 -10.15
N LYS A 159 16.39 15.33 -10.47
CA LYS A 159 15.92 14.62 -11.67
C LYS A 159 15.96 13.10 -11.45
N ASP A 160 14.87 12.42 -11.79
CA ASP A 160 14.77 10.95 -11.86
C ASP A 160 15.29 10.23 -10.59
N GLY A 161 14.88 10.69 -9.40
CA GLY A 161 15.29 10.09 -8.12
C GLY A 161 16.68 10.46 -7.65
N ARG A 162 17.33 11.40 -8.32
CA ARG A 162 18.68 11.88 -8.02
C ARG A 162 18.65 13.38 -7.69
N LEU A 163 19.20 13.76 -6.55
CA LEU A 163 19.43 15.15 -6.17
C LEU A 163 20.92 15.47 -6.30
N THR A 164 21.25 16.45 -7.09
CA THR A 164 22.58 17.04 -7.13
C THR A 164 22.59 18.32 -6.28
N ILE A 165 23.47 18.39 -5.31
CA ILE A 165 23.73 19.57 -4.49
C ILE A 165 25.03 20.19 -5.02
N SER A 166 24.94 21.42 -5.53
CA SER A 166 26.12 22.14 -6.05
C SER A 166 27.17 22.30 -4.95
N LYS A 167 28.41 22.13 -5.33
CA LYS A 167 29.59 22.39 -4.48
C LYS A 167 29.56 23.77 -3.78
N ASP A 168 28.94 24.75 -4.40
CA ASP A 168 28.84 26.12 -3.86
C ASP A 168 27.96 26.19 -2.59
N ALA A 169 27.05 25.21 -2.39
CA ALA A 169 26.26 25.10 -1.17
C ALA A 169 27.10 24.83 0.08
N PHE A 170 28.32 24.31 -0.11
CA PHE A 170 29.24 23.92 0.98
C PHE A 170 30.36 24.90 1.20
N SER A 171 30.54 25.93 0.34
CA SER A 171 31.66 26.85 0.34
C SER A 171 31.87 27.62 1.68
N GLN A 172 30.75 27.81 2.43
CA GLN A 172 30.76 28.55 3.71
C GLN A 172 30.47 27.60 4.90
N LYS A 173 30.70 26.29 4.74
CA LYS A 173 30.51 25.30 5.79
C LYS A 173 31.82 24.91 6.43
N ASP A 174 31.82 24.78 7.74
CA ASP A 174 32.94 24.22 8.46
C ASP A 174 33.14 22.73 8.16
N ALA A 175 34.36 22.24 8.32
CA ALA A 175 34.61 20.82 8.21
C ALA A 175 33.92 20.07 9.36
N GLY A 176 33.19 19.01 9.02
CA GLY A 176 32.44 18.24 10.03
C GLY A 176 31.51 17.24 9.39
N ILE A 177 30.79 16.51 10.24
CA ILE A 177 29.76 15.59 9.83
C ILE A 177 28.40 16.33 9.83
N TYR A 178 27.72 16.26 8.70
CA TYR A 178 26.40 16.82 8.53
C TYR A 178 25.43 15.73 8.12
N THR A 179 24.22 15.81 8.62
CA THR A 179 23.10 15.01 8.14
C THR A 179 22.29 15.85 7.15
N VAL A 180 21.90 15.26 6.05
CA VAL A 180 21.03 15.91 5.06
C VAL A 180 19.58 15.62 5.43
N ALA A 181 18.84 16.64 5.79
CA ALA A 181 17.41 16.55 6.08
C ALA A 181 16.58 16.93 4.83
N PHE A 182 15.56 16.15 4.55
CA PHE A 182 14.59 16.36 3.48
C PHE A 182 13.23 16.63 4.11
N VAL A 183 12.55 17.66 3.64
CA VAL A 183 11.18 18.01 4.06
C VAL A 183 10.31 18.00 2.82
N PHE A 184 9.47 16.99 2.70
CA PHE A 184 8.59 16.79 1.56
C PHE A 184 7.27 17.54 1.75
N ASP A 185 6.62 17.92 0.65
CA ASP A 185 5.33 18.63 0.64
C ASP A 185 4.12 17.69 0.53
N ASP A 186 4.33 16.37 0.65
CA ASP A 186 3.26 15.38 0.71
C ASP A 186 2.24 15.68 1.83
N ALA A 187 1.08 15.01 1.79
CA ALA A 187 -0.01 15.22 2.76
C ALA A 187 0.42 14.96 4.21
N ASN A 188 1.36 14.05 4.43
CA ASN A 188 1.89 13.70 5.76
C ASN A 188 3.04 14.62 6.21
N LYS A 189 3.50 15.55 5.35
CA LYS A 189 4.67 16.40 5.63
C LYS A 189 5.90 15.57 6.04
N THR A 190 6.20 14.56 5.24
CA THR A 190 7.27 13.60 5.53
C THR A 190 8.61 14.31 5.70
N ILE A 191 9.28 14.02 6.82
CA ILE A 191 10.64 14.53 7.12
C ILE A 191 11.56 13.33 7.24
N ILE A 192 12.69 13.37 6.52
CA ILE A 192 13.73 12.33 6.54
C ILE A 192 15.06 13.00 6.86
N SER A 193 15.69 12.63 7.99
CA SER A 193 16.94 13.25 8.44
C SER A 193 17.99 12.23 8.93
N ASP A 194 17.76 10.93 8.72
CA ASP A 194 18.61 9.86 9.24
C ASP A 194 19.21 8.97 8.13
N LYS A 195 19.03 9.34 6.86
CA LYS A 195 19.43 8.50 5.73
C LYS A 195 20.71 8.95 5.04
N VAL A 196 21.01 10.24 5.05
CA VAL A 196 22.15 10.78 4.30
C VAL A 196 23.07 11.59 5.23
N THR A 197 24.33 11.20 5.28
CA THR A 197 25.39 11.86 6.06
C THR A 197 26.62 12.16 5.20
#